data_cb4be8d7a8d58ffab53021af749325b9
#
_entry.id   cb4be8d7a8d58ffab53021af749325b9
#
_cell.length_a   1.000
_cell.length_b   1.000
_cell.length_c   1.000
_cell.angle_alpha   90.00
_cell.angle_beta   90.00
_cell.angle_gamma   90.00
#
_symmetry.space_group_name_H-M   'P 1'
#
loop_
_entity.id
_entity.type
_entity.pdbx_description
1 polymer ?
#
loop_
_entity_poly.entity_id
_entity_poly.type
_entity_poly.pdbx_seq_one_letter_code
_entity_poly.pdbx_strand_id
1 'polypeptide(L)'
;MKDIKEAYNKKMRKMFTENMKNIFTEDMLKKYNENMLNVLKEVGVDILNVNYEEANKKIVNINKQEIYEIIWNMADITESFTFYGFSQYMYKKTENVIWLNLSASLLSFTFCCVEGAYAVGIFHAREAVGIEKNLENLVTLLSFYGLPEYLMDDEEAENIAKEILVLDKNNERAICVLNEILNSKKE
;
A
#
# COMPACT_ATOMS: atom_id res chain seq x y z
N MET A 1 -19.09 16.28 22.03
CA MET A 1 -18.05 15.43 21.44
C MET A 1 -18.60 14.18 20.76
N LYS A 2 -19.50 13.40 21.40
CA LYS A 2 -20.10 12.19 20.83
C LYS A 2 -20.82 12.46 19.51
N ASP A 3 -21.62 13.51 19.44
CA ASP A 3 -22.40 13.90 18.25
C ASP A 3 -21.53 14.30 17.05
N ILE A 4 -20.39 14.95 17.30
CA ILE A 4 -19.45 15.36 16.24
C ILE A 4 -18.77 14.12 15.63
N LYS A 5 -18.34 13.16 16.47
CA LYS A 5 -17.75 11.90 16.02
C LYS A 5 -18.75 11.08 15.22
N GLU A 6 -20.01 11.04 15.65
CA GLU A 6 -21.05 10.32 14.92
C GLU A 6 -21.37 10.95 13.56
N ALA A 7 -21.44 12.29 13.50
CA ALA A 7 -21.62 13.03 12.25
C ALA A 7 -20.44 12.80 11.28
N TYR A 8 -19.21 12.80 11.77
CA TYR A 8 -18.00 12.47 11.00
C TYR A 8 -18.09 11.04 10.45
N ASN A 9 -18.37 10.06 11.28
CA ASN A 9 -18.48 8.66 10.87
C ASN A 9 -19.59 8.47 9.80
N LYS A 10 -20.74 9.14 9.95
CA LYS A 10 -21.80 9.14 8.94
C LYS A 10 -21.33 9.71 7.60
N LYS A 11 -20.56 10.81 7.62
CA LYS A 11 -19.96 11.40 6.42
C LYS A 11 -19.01 10.41 5.75
N MET A 12 -18.14 9.73 6.52
CA MET A 12 -17.17 8.77 5.98
C MET A 12 -17.86 7.53 5.37
N ARG A 13 -18.89 6.98 6.03
CA ARG A 13 -19.71 5.89 5.47
C ARG A 13 -20.34 6.27 4.14
N LYS A 14 -20.88 7.49 4.05
CA LYS A 14 -21.45 8.01 2.80
C LYS A 14 -20.40 8.12 1.71
N MET A 15 -19.23 8.69 2.02
CA MET A 15 -18.11 8.80 1.10
C MET A 15 -17.67 7.44 0.57
N PHE A 16 -17.47 6.44 1.43
CA PHE A 16 -17.13 5.08 1.00
C PHE A 16 -18.22 4.43 0.14
N THR A 17 -19.49 4.74 0.41
CA THR A 17 -20.59 4.25 -0.42
C THR A 17 -20.61 4.90 -1.81
N GLU A 18 -20.32 6.18 -1.90
CA GLU A 18 -20.25 6.93 -3.16
C GLU A 18 -19.04 6.50 -4.02
N ASN A 19 -17.95 6.05 -3.38
CA ASN A 19 -16.71 5.63 -4.04
C ASN A 19 -16.53 4.10 -4.12
N MET A 20 -17.61 3.31 -3.99
CA MET A 20 -17.50 1.83 -3.97
C MET A 20 -16.72 1.25 -5.14
N LYS A 21 -16.92 1.77 -6.36
CA LYS A 21 -16.21 1.29 -7.57
C LYS A 21 -14.72 1.64 -7.59
N ASN A 22 -14.31 2.63 -6.82
CA ASN A 22 -12.90 3.01 -6.68
C ASN A 22 -12.22 2.24 -5.54
N ILE A 23 -12.99 1.80 -4.54
CA ILE A 23 -12.47 1.04 -3.39
C ILE A 23 -12.40 -0.45 -3.70
N PHE A 24 -13.42 -0.98 -4.36
CA PHE A 24 -13.57 -2.42 -4.63
C PHE A 24 -13.45 -2.69 -6.12
N THR A 25 -12.64 -3.68 -6.49
CA THR A 25 -12.58 -4.15 -7.88
C THR A 25 -13.93 -4.75 -8.33
N GLU A 26 -14.15 -4.87 -9.64
CA GLU A 26 -15.37 -5.51 -10.16
C GLU A 26 -15.55 -6.94 -9.63
N ASP A 27 -14.45 -7.68 -9.48
CA ASP A 27 -14.50 -9.06 -8.98
C ASP A 27 -14.82 -9.11 -7.49
N MET A 28 -14.30 -8.17 -6.69
CA MET A 28 -14.69 -8.02 -5.28
C MET A 28 -16.18 -7.65 -5.16
N LEU A 29 -16.70 -6.77 -6.01
CA LEU A 29 -18.13 -6.40 -6.02
C LEU A 29 -19.04 -7.56 -6.41
N LYS A 30 -18.56 -8.49 -7.26
CA LYS A 30 -19.28 -9.72 -7.58
C LYS A 30 -19.19 -10.76 -6.46
N LYS A 31 -18.03 -10.87 -5.82
CA LYS A 31 -17.71 -11.85 -4.79
C LYS A 31 -18.37 -11.56 -3.45
N TYR A 32 -18.38 -10.29 -3.04
CA TYR A 32 -18.87 -9.88 -1.73
C TYR A 32 -20.34 -9.47 -1.77
N ASN A 33 -21.14 -10.03 -0.87
CA ASN A 33 -22.51 -9.58 -0.68
C ASN A 33 -22.54 -8.21 0.03
N GLU A 34 -23.70 -7.56 0.02
CA GLU A 34 -23.90 -6.23 0.60
C GLU A 34 -23.48 -6.15 2.08
N ASN A 35 -23.72 -7.20 2.86
CA ASN A 35 -23.32 -7.24 4.28
C ASN A 35 -21.79 -7.18 4.42
N MET A 36 -21.05 -7.93 3.61
CA MET A 36 -19.59 -7.91 3.63
C MET A 36 -19.04 -6.55 3.17
N LEU A 37 -19.59 -5.97 2.11
CA LEU A 37 -19.20 -4.64 1.66
C LEU A 37 -19.46 -3.57 2.73
N ASN A 38 -20.53 -3.71 3.51
CA ASN A 38 -20.79 -2.81 4.64
C ASN A 38 -19.77 -3.02 5.77
N VAL A 39 -19.40 -4.27 6.08
CA VAL A 39 -18.33 -4.56 7.06
C VAL A 39 -17.01 -3.91 6.62
N LEU A 40 -16.64 -4.02 5.35
CA LEU A 40 -15.42 -3.41 4.83
C LEU A 40 -15.43 -1.87 4.91
N LYS A 41 -16.58 -1.23 4.66
CA LYS A 41 -16.73 0.22 4.90
C LYS A 41 -16.54 0.59 6.37
N GLU A 42 -17.04 -0.24 7.29
CA GLU A 42 -16.82 -0.02 8.73
C GLU A 42 -15.35 -0.21 9.12
N VAL A 43 -14.60 -1.09 8.44
CA VAL A 43 -13.14 -1.17 8.61
C VAL A 43 -12.48 0.18 8.32
N GLY A 44 -12.83 0.83 7.20
CA GLY A 44 -12.32 2.15 6.87
C GLY A 44 -12.67 3.21 7.93
N VAL A 45 -13.91 3.18 8.45
CA VAL A 45 -14.34 4.10 9.54
C VAL A 45 -13.56 3.84 10.82
N ASP A 46 -13.30 2.57 11.18
CA ASP A 46 -12.51 2.23 12.36
C ASP A 46 -11.06 2.70 12.20
N ILE A 47 -10.45 2.54 11.02
CA ILE A 47 -9.09 3.01 10.74
C ILE A 47 -9.02 4.54 10.88
N LEU A 48 -9.97 5.27 10.32
CA LEU A 48 -10.05 6.73 10.43
C LEU A 48 -10.20 7.22 11.88
N ASN A 49 -10.81 6.41 12.74
CA ASN A 49 -10.96 6.69 14.18
C ASN A 49 -9.81 6.11 15.04
N VAL A 50 -8.77 5.52 14.42
CA VAL A 50 -7.65 4.87 15.12
C VAL A 50 -8.11 3.67 15.99
N ASN A 51 -9.26 3.08 15.68
CA ASN A 51 -9.78 1.86 16.31
C ASN A 51 -9.18 0.62 15.64
N TYR A 52 -7.86 0.52 15.55
CA TYR A 52 -7.14 -0.48 14.76
C TYR A 52 -7.44 -1.93 15.18
N GLU A 53 -7.66 -2.18 16.46
CA GLU A 53 -8.04 -3.51 16.95
C GLU A 53 -9.41 -3.94 16.41
N GLU A 54 -10.40 -3.03 16.37
CA GLU A 54 -11.73 -3.33 15.84
C GLU A 54 -11.68 -3.53 14.31
N ALA A 55 -10.90 -2.72 13.60
CA ALA A 55 -10.66 -2.91 12.18
C ALA A 55 -10.04 -4.30 11.90
N ASN A 56 -8.98 -4.68 12.64
CA ASN A 56 -8.33 -5.97 12.50
C ASN A 56 -9.29 -7.15 12.73
N LYS A 57 -10.14 -7.12 13.75
CA LYS A 57 -11.12 -8.19 14.01
C LYS A 57 -12.05 -8.45 12.82
N LYS A 58 -12.36 -7.41 12.05
CA LYS A 58 -13.28 -7.51 10.90
C LYS A 58 -12.61 -8.10 9.65
N ILE A 59 -11.29 -7.99 9.52
CA ILE A 59 -10.55 -8.41 8.31
C ILE A 59 -9.84 -9.77 8.45
N VAL A 60 -9.87 -10.39 9.62
CA VAL A 60 -9.08 -11.59 9.93
C VAL A 60 -9.29 -12.76 8.96
N ASN A 61 -10.49 -12.89 8.38
CA ASN A 61 -10.86 -13.95 7.45
C ASN A 61 -10.86 -13.52 5.97
N ILE A 62 -10.38 -12.31 5.67
CA ILE A 62 -10.34 -11.80 4.32
C ILE A 62 -8.95 -12.07 3.70
N ASN A 63 -8.90 -12.32 2.40
CA ASN A 63 -7.64 -12.49 1.69
C ASN A 63 -6.74 -11.26 1.88
N LYS A 64 -5.48 -11.48 2.19
CA LYS A 64 -4.53 -10.40 2.52
C LYS A 64 -4.29 -9.44 1.36
N GLN A 65 -4.22 -9.96 0.13
CA GLN A 65 -4.04 -9.14 -1.06
C GLN A 65 -5.26 -8.25 -1.32
N GLU A 66 -6.47 -8.79 -1.16
CA GLU A 66 -7.70 -8.00 -1.29
C GLU A 66 -7.78 -6.91 -0.22
N ILE A 67 -7.38 -7.21 1.02
CA ILE A 67 -7.32 -6.20 2.10
C ILE A 67 -6.28 -5.12 1.80
N TYR A 68 -5.12 -5.49 1.28
CA TYR A 68 -4.10 -4.54 0.85
C TYR A 68 -4.69 -3.52 -0.15
N GLU A 69 -5.33 -4.01 -1.21
CA GLU A 69 -5.94 -3.17 -2.25
C GLU A 69 -7.05 -2.28 -1.70
N ILE A 70 -7.94 -2.84 -0.87
CA ILE A 70 -9.05 -2.10 -0.26
C ILE A 70 -8.52 -0.97 0.63
N ILE A 71 -7.54 -1.26 1.47
CA ILE A 71 -6.98 -0.27 2.41
C ILE A 71 -6.23 0.81 1.65
N TRP A 72 -5.45 0.45 0.61
CA TRP A 72 -4.79 1.42 -0.24
C TRP A 72 -5.81 2.37 -0.91
N ASN A 73 -6.83 1.81 -1.56
CA ASN A 73 -7.86 2.62 -2.22
C ASN A 73 -8.62 3.52 -1.23
N MET A 74 -8.91 3.05 -0.03
CA MET A 74 -9.51 3.88 1.02
C MET A 74 -8.58 4.99 1.49
N ALA A 75 -7.29 4.72 1.62
CA ALA A 75 -6.27 5.71 1.97
C ALA A 75 -6.19 6.80 0.89
N ASP A 76 -6.17 6.41 -0.38
CA ASP A 76 -6.10 7.32 -1.52
C ASP A 76 -7.30 8.26 -1.59
N ILE A 77 -8.52 7.72 -1.38
CA ILE A 77 -9.76 8.52 -1.36
C ILE A 77 -9.83 9.46 -0.17
N THR A 78 -9.29 9.07 0.98
CA THR A 78 -9.42 9.85 2.23
C THR A 78 -8.23 10.76 2.49
N GLU A 79 -7.10 10.49 1.85
CA GLU A 79 -5.79 11.10 2.11
C GLU A 79 -5.44 11.11 3.61
N SER A 80 -5.95 10.12 4.37
CA SER A 80 -5.78 10.07 5.81
C SER A 80 -4.56 9.24 6.22
N PHE A 81 -3.62 9.85 6.90
CA PHE A 81 -2.40 9.19 7.41
C PHE A 81 -2.68 8.08 8.44
N THR A 82 -3.93 7.95 8.92
CA THR A 82 -4.34 6.86 9.82
C THR A 82 -4.22 5.49 9.17
N PHE A 83 -4.31 5.39 7.84
CA PHE A 83 -4.12 4.14 7.09
C PHE A 83 -2.66 3.66 7.12
N TYR A 84 -1.69 4.59 7.05
CA TYR A 84 -0.29 4.26 7.30
C TYR A 84 -0.09 3.77 8.75
N GLY A 85 -0.68 4.46 9.72
CA GLY A 85 -0.66 4.01 11.12
C GLY A 85 -1.27 2.62 11.31
N PHE A 86 -2.34 2.29 10.56
CA PHE A 86 -2.94 0.96 10.58
C PHE A 86 -2.02 -0.11 9.97
N SER A 87 -1.36 0.17 8.85
CA SER A 87 -0.41 -0.79 8.26
C SER A 87 0.76 -1.09 9.22
N GLN A 88 1.29 -0.09 9.92
CA GLN A 88 2.31 -0.27 10.94
C GLN A 88 1.81 -1.06 12.17
N TYR A 89 0.58 -0.79 12.62
CA TYR A 89 -0.06 -1.57 13.66
C TYR A 89 -0.20 -3.05 13.28
N MET A 90 -0.63 -3.31 12.04
CA MET A 90 -0.82 -4.68 11.52
C MET A 90 0.52 -5.41 11.35
N TYR A 91 1.57 -4.73 10.86
CA TYR A 91 2.90 -5.32 10.79
C TYR A 91 3.41 -5.72 12.17
N LYS A 92 3.35 -4.81 13.15
CA LYS A 92 3.76 -5.11 14.53
C LYS A 92 2.98 -6.26 15.16
N LYS A 93 1.71 -6.44 14.78
CA LYS A 93 0.82 -7.47 15.33
C LYS A 93 1.00 -8.83 14.67
N THR A 94 1.27 -8.86 13.36
CA THR A 94 1.22 -10.10 12.55
C THR A 94 2.57 -10.53 11.99
N GLU A 95 3.58 -9.63 12.05
CA GLU A 95 4.91 -9.80 11.44
C GLU A 95 4.85 -10.12 9.93
N ASN A 96 3.71 -9.82 9.28
CA ASN A 96 3.52 -10.11 7.87
C ASN A 96 4.02 -8.95 7.01
N VAL A 97 4.98 -9.23 6.14
CA VAL A 97 5.66 -8.24 5.29
C VAL A 97 4.75 -7.49 4.33
N ILE A 98 3.57 -8.01 4.00
CA ILE A 98 2.58 -7.32 3.16
C ILE A 98 2.22 -5.93 3.72
N TRP A 99 2.26 -5.77 5.05
CA TRP A 99 1.98 -4.50 5.71
C TRP A 99 3.13 -3.49 5.58
N LEU A 100 4.37 -3.96 5.45
CA LEU A 100 5.51 -3.11 5.10
C LEU A 100 5.40 -2.64 3.64
N ASN A 101 5.02 -3.53 2.73
CA ASN A 101 4.77 -3.16 1.33
C ASN A 101 3.64 -2.15 1.21
N LEU A 102 2.54 -2.33 1.97
CA LEU A 102 1.47 -1.34 2.01
C LEU A 102 1.97 0.02 2.54
N SER A 103 2.77 0.01 3.61
CA SER A 103 3.37 1.24 4.17
C SER A 103 4.26 1.95 3.14
N ALA A 104 5.11 1.19 2.45
CA ALA A 104 5.98 1.71 1.39
C ALA A 104 5.16 2.34 0.25
N SER A 105 4.13 1.64 -0.22
CA SER A 105 3.25 2.12 -1.30
C SER A 105 2.44 3.35 -0.89
N LEU A 106 1.88 3.39 0.32
CA LEU A 106 1.17 4.57 0.82
C LEU A 106 2.06 5.81 0.85
N LEU A 107 3.33 5.66 1.27
CA LEU A 107 4.28 6.76 1.37
C LEU A 107 4.84 7.19 0.01
N SER A 108 4.95 6.27 -0.97
CA SER A 108 5.47 6.61 -2.30
C SER A 108 4.40 7.15 -3.25
N PHE A 109 3.10 6.90 -3.00
CA PHE A 109 2.00 7.33 -3.85
C PHE A 109 1.06 8.29 -3.12
N THR A 110 0.23 7.79 -2.21
CA THR A 110 -0.84 8.56 -1.55
C THR A 110 -0.29 9.73 -0.73
N PHE A 111 0.83 9.53 -0.04
CA PHE A 111 1.43 10.53 0.86
C PHE A 111 2.76 11.10 0.32
N CYS A 112 3.01 10.98 -0.97
CA CYS A 112 4.26 11.40 -1.58
C CYS A 112 4.60 12.90 -1.41
N CYS A 113 3.60 13.75 -1.13
CA CYS A 113 3.78 15.16 -0.85
C CYS A 113 4.18 15.49 0.59
N VAL A 114 4.25 14.47 1.47
CA VAL A 114 4.71 14.65 2.85
C VAL A 114 6.23 14.60 2.87
N GLU A 115 6.88 15.61 3.46
CA GLU A 115 8.34 15.66 3.57
C GLU A 115 8.90 14.39 4.24
N GLY A 116 9.88 13.75 3.62
CA GLY A 116 10.50 12.51 4.07
C GLY A 116 9.67 11.24 3.80
N ALA A 117 8.52 11.32 3.12
CA ALA A 117 7.69 10.15 2.85
C ALA A 117 8.44 9.10 2.03
N TYR A 118 9.17 9.49 0.98
CA TYR A 118 9.96 8.55 0.19
C TYR A 118 11.06 7.88 1.02
N ALA A 119 11.75 8.64 1.89
CA ALA A 119 12.82 8.08 2.73
C ALA A 119 12.28 7.02 3.71
N VAL A 120 11.13 7.26 4.33
CA VAL A 120 10.48 6.27 5.20
C VAL A 120 9.89 5.12 4.38
N GLY A 121 9.35 5.41 3.20
CA GLY A 121 8.79 4.39 2.30
C GLY A 121 9.86 3.38 1.83
N ILE A 122 11.00 3.86 1.32
CA ILE A 122 12.10 2.97 0.89
C ILE A 122 12.71 2.19 2.06
N PHE A 123 12.74 2.77 3.27
CA PHE A 123 13.14 2.05 4.48
C PHE A 123 12.26 0.82 4.70
N HIS A 124 10.92 0.96 4.63
CA HIS A 124 9.99 -0.17 4.76
C HIS A 124 10.15 -1.19 3.63
N ALA A 125 10.35 -0.74 2.40
CA ALA A 125 10.57 -1.65 1.27
C ALA A 125 11.87 -2.46 1.43
N ARG A 126 12.97 -1.84 1.89
CA ARG A 126 14.22 -2.53 2.20
C ARG A 126 14.07 -3.51 3.37
N GLU A 127 13.32 -3.13 4.40
CA GLU A 127 12.99 -4.02 5.53
C GLU A 127 12.21 -5.25 5.04
N ALA A 128 11.19 -5.07 4.18
CA ALA A 128 10.42 -6.17 3.60
C ALA A 128 11.31 -7.15 2.81
N VAL A 129 12.20 -6.65 1.95
CA VAL A 129 13.17 -7.48 1.19
C VAL A 129 14.15 -8.17 2.14
N GLY A 130 14.56 -7.51 3.23
CA GLY A 130 15.46 -8.10 4.23
C GLY A 130 14.84 -9.26 5.01
N ILE A 131 13.52 -9.25 5.20
CA ILE A 131 12.78 -10.32 5.88
C ILE A 131 12.46 -11.45 4.90
N GLU A 132 11.93 -11.11 3.73
CA GLU A 132 11.54 -12.07 2.71
C GLU A 132 11.88 -11.54 1.31
N LYS A 133 12.87 -12.17 0.66
CA LYS A 133 13.32 -11.80 -0.67
C LYS A 133 12.50 -12.53 -1.74
N ASN A 134 11.36 -11.98 -2.09
CA ASN A 134 10.45 -12.50 -3.12
C ASN A 134 10.18 -11.44 -4.21
N LEU A 135 9.47 -11.84 -5.26
CA LEU A 135 9.18 -10.98 -6.41
C LEU A 135 8.42 -9.70 -6.00
N GLU A 136 7.39 -9.83 -5.17
CA GLU A 136 6.54 -8.70 -4.75
C GLU A 136 7.34 -7.65 -3.98
N ASN A 137 8.16 -8.07 -3.01
CA ASN A 137 8.98 -7.18 -2.20
C ASN A 137 10.07 -6.50 -3.05
N LEU A 138 10.71 -7.23 -3.97
CA LEU A 138 11.71 -6.66 -4.90
C LEU A 138 11.08 -5.63 -5.84
N VAL A 139 9.88 -5.90 -6.38
CA VAL A 139 9.15 -4.95 -7.24
C VAL A 139 8.76 -3.71 -6.46
N THR A 140 8.27 -3.87 -5.23
CA THR A 140 7.96 -2.74 -4.34
C THR A 140 9.21 -1.89 -4.07
N LEU A 141 10.35 -2.51 -3.80
CA LEU A 141 11.61 -1.78 -3.60
C LEU A 141 12.07 -1.07 -4.88
N LEU A 142 12.03 -1.75 -6.04
CA LEU A 142 12.43 -1.15 -7.32
C LEU A 142 11.55 0.04 -7.74
N SER A 143 10.32 0.15 -7.21
CA SER A 143 9.43 1.29 -7.50
C SER A 143 9.97 2.63 -6.98
N PHE A 144 10.94 2.60 -6.06
CA PHE A 144 11.59 3.80 -5.53
C PHE A 144 12.70 4.35 -6.44
N TYR A 145 13.15 3.60 -7.45
CA TYR A 145 14.10 4.11 -8.43
C TYR A 145 13.48 5.20 -9.31
N GLY A 146 14.21 6.29 -9.47
CA GLY A 146 13.77 7.45 -10.25
C GLY A 146 12.80 8.39 -9.52
N LEU A 147 12.49 8.16 -8.24
CA LEU A 147 11.71 9.11 -7.45
C LEU A 147 12.53 10.37 -7.10
N PRO A 148 11.88 11.53 -6.87
CA PRO A 148 12.55 12.83 -6.76
C PRO A 148 13.67 12.94 -5.74
N GLU A 149 13.64 12.17 -4.66
CA GLU A 149 14.66 12.23 -3.60
C GLU A 149 15.92 11.40 -3.91
N TYR A 150 15.96 10.66 -5.05
CA TYR A 150 17.11 9.87 -5.52
C TYR A 150 17.69 8.94 -4.44
N LEU A 151 16.82 8.23 -3.72
CA LEU A 151 17.18 7.37 -2.58
C LEU A 151 17.71 5.99 -2.96
N MET A 152 17.73 5.67 -4.24
CA MET A 152 18.27 4.44 -4.82
C MET A 152 19.18 4.83 -5.98
N ASP A 153 20.43 4.36 -5.96
CA ASP A 153 21.37 4.57 -7.05
C ASP A 153 21.19 3.54 -8.18
N ASP A 154 21.87 3.79 -9.31
CA ASP A 154 21.81 2.94 -10.49
C ASP A 154 22.32 1.53 -10.23
N GLU A 155 23.34 1.35 -9.39
CA GLU A 155 23.92 0.04 -9.08
C GLU A 155 22.94 -0.81 -8.27
N GLU A 156 22.32 -0.25 -7.23
CA GLU A 156 21.28 -0.91 -6.44
C GLU A 156 20.08 -1.27 -7.33
N ALA A 157 19.60 -0.33 -8.15
CA ALA A 157 18.45 -0.55 -9.02
C ALA A 157 18.74 -1.62 -10.09
N GLU A 158 19.94 -1.61 -10.71
CA GLU A 158 20.37 -2.60 -11.70
C GLU A 158 20.40 -4.01 -11.10
N ASN A 159 20.92 -4.15 -9.87
CA ASN A 159 20.98 -5.44 -9.18
C ASN A 159 19.58 -5.97 -8.85
N ILE A 160 18.71 -5.13 -8.30
CA ILE A 160 17.31 -5.51 -7.99
C ILE A 160 16.54 -5.89 -9.27
N ALA A 161 16.69 -5.11 -10.35
CA ALA A 161 16.01 -5.39 -11.59
C ALA A 161 16.46 -6.73 -12.21
N LYS A 162 17.77 -7.06 -12.15
CA LYS A 162 18.28 -8.37 -12.58
C LYS A 162 17.69 -9.52 -11.75
N GLU A 163 17.59 -9.36 -10.44
CA GLU A 163 16.98 -10.37 -9.56
C GLU A 163 15.49 -10.57 -9.88
N ILE A 164 14.76 -9.50 -10.11
CA ILE A 164 13.36 -9.58 -10.56
C ILE A 164 13.25 -10.38 -11.84
N LEU A 165 14.11 -10.13 -12.85
CA LEU A 165 14.07 -10.83 -14.14
C LEU A 165 14.47 -12.31 -14.07
N VAL A 166 15.13 -12.74 -13.01
CA VAL A 166 15.33 -14.18 -12.73
C VAL A 166 14.02 -14.83 -12.29
N LEU A 167 13.18 -14.11 -11.54
CA LEU A 167 11.90 -14.61 -11.01
C LEU A 167 10.75 -14.43 -12.03
N ASP A 168 10.75 -13.31 -12.73
CA ASP A 168 9.76 -12.94 -13.77
C ASP A 168 10.46 -12.26 -14.94
N LYS A 169 10.75 -13.02 -16.00
CA LYS A 169 11.49 -12.57 -17.19
C LYS A 169 10.79 -11.46 -17.97
N ASN A 170 9.49 -11.31 -17.80
CA ASN A 170 8.68 -10.33 -18.51
C ASN A 170 8.29 -9.13 -17.65
N ASN A 171 8.90 -8.96 -16.48
CA ASN A 171 8.58 -7.85 -15.61
C ASN A 171 8.90 -6.51 -16.27
N GLU A 172 7.87 -5.79 -16.65
CA GLU A 172 7.98 -4.54 -17.41
C GLU A 172 8.76 -3.45 -16.66
N ARG A 173 8.56 -3.34 -15.33
CA ARG A 173 9.26 -2.32 -14.53
C ARG A 173 10.77 -2.61 -14.49
N ALA A 174 11.17 -3.84 -14.28
CA ALA A 174 12.57 -4.22 -14.25
C ALA A 174 13.25 -4.00 -15.63
N ILE A 175 12.55 -4.33 -16.72
CA ILE A 175 13.04 -4.08 -18.09
C ILE A 175 13.19 -2.57 -18.33
N CYS A 176 12.20 -1.77 -17.91
CA CYS A 176 12.24 -0.31 -18.07
C CYS A 176 13.45 0.29 -17.35
N VAL A 177 13.64 -0.03 -16.06
CA VAL A 177 14.75 0.46 -15.25
C VAL A 177 16.12 0.11 -15.85
N LEU A 178 16.32 -1.13 -16.32
CA LEU A 178 17.58 -1.50 -16.97
C LEU A 178 17.83 -0.71 -18.26
N ASN A 179 16.79 -0.43 -19.04
CA ASN A 179 16.92 0.38 -20.25
C ASN A 179 17.21 1.85 -19.91
N GLU A 180 16.61 2.41 -18.87
CA GLU A 180 16.91 3.77 -18.38
C GLU A 180 18.38 3.89 -17.97
N ILE A 181 18.88 2.96 -17.16
CA ILE A 181 20.29 2.93 -16.71
C ILE A 181 21.26 2.75 -17.89
N LEU A 182 20.94 1.90 -18.87
CA LEU A 182 21.77 1.70 -20.04
C LEU A 182 21.86 2.93 -20.95
N ASN A 183 20.80 3.72 -21.01
CA ASN A 183 20.76 4.93 -21.82
C ASN A 183 21.49 6.09 -21.12
N SER A 184 21.37 6.25 -19.81
CA SER A 184 22.11 7.27 -19.05
C SER A 184 23.63 7.10 -19.11
N LYS A 185 24.11 5.86 -19.24
CA LYS A 185 25.57 5.56 -19.39
C LYS A 185 26.15 5.88 -20.80
N LYS A 186 25.29 6.24 -21.77
CA LYS A 186 25.74 6.56 -23.15
C LYS A 186 25.83 8.06 -23.42
N GLU A 187 25.27 8.89 -22.54
CA GLU A 187 25.39 10.35 -22.55
C GLU A 187 26.60 10.83 -21.75
#